data_7af85b41f7a4552ea79d964467ebc7fb
#
_entry.id   7af85b41f7a4552ea79d964467ebc7fb
#
_cell.length_a   1.000
_cell.length_b   1.000
_cell.length_c   1.000
_cell.angle_alpha   90.00
_cell.angle_beta   90.00
_cell.angle_gamma   90.00
#
_symmetry.space_group_name_H-M   'P 1'
#
loop_
_entity.id
_entity.type
_entity.pdbx_description
1 polymer ?
#
loop_
_entity_poly.entity_id
_entity_poly.type
_entity_poly.pdbx_seq_one_letter_code
_entity_poly.pdbx_strand_id
1 'polypeptide(L)'
;MAKIAGVVDVGGPRADGWLVVMGTGKLWLVDPLGAATPYPGTYGDATTAEPYLTVVPQLPHAVLTSSAGCSFQRGDVYVLRLHAPLGLNRVDAQGQKSAFANIPNVTNLTGIAFDTGGAFGYRVLVTGTAGAGKSEVAAIDCAGTVSVITRSAPTVEGGLEVAPPSFGAFAGTLIAPDELSGNIYAIGADGTSRAVAASGLPKGSDIGVEAVGFVPHGWHGSVYYADRVTKGNPHPGTDNLLALTSDSLAGLGVQEGDLLSATEGGATLIDVRCTTTCTVQPIITSATKAHGEGHLIFTGATPIEPSPSPRASAQPATSGRTGDAPTVFLVAAVTAGLVVIVLAVLLVLRDLRAQGRG
;
A
#
# COMPACT_ATOMS: atom_id res chain seq x y z
N MET A 1 9.33 -9.10 23.77
CA MET A 1 9.58 -8.87 22.32
C MET A 1 10.03 -10.19 21.71
N ALA A 2 9.45 -10.59 20.58
CA ALA A 2 9.81 -11.81 19.89
C ALA A 2 11.17 -11.66 19.19
N LYS A 3 12.05 -12.65 19.31
CA LYS A 3 13.28 -12.75 18.53
C LYS A 3 13.04 -13.68 17.34
N ILE A 4 13.18 -13.13 16.12
CA ILE A 4 12.93 -13.86 14.88
C ILE A 4 14.12 -13.61 13.95
N ALA A 5 14.88 -14.67 13.68
CA ALA A 5 16.08 -14.57 12.86
C ALA A 5 15.77 -13.97 11.47
N GLY A 6 16.52 -12.92 11.09
CA GLY A 6 16.36 -12.22 9.84
C GLY A 6 14.98 -11.62 9.68
N VAL A 7 14.43 -11.06 10.77
CA VAL A 7 13.14 -10.34 10.70
C VAL A 7 13.25 -9.19 9.70
N VAL A 8 12.24 -9.07 8.83
CA VAL A 8 12.20 -8.06 7.76
C VAL A 8 10.93 -7.24 7.83
N ASP A 9 9.80 -7.87 8.14
CA ASP A 9 8.53 -7.21 8.05
C ASP A 9 7.49 -7.80 8.99
N VAL A 10 6.48 -7.03 9.31
CA VAL A 10 5.33 -7.44 10.13
C VAL A 10 4.03 -6.96 9.50
N GLY A 11 3.01 -7.80 9.54
CA GLY A 11 1.67 -7.49 9.03
C GLY A 11 0.56 -7.95 9.95
N GLY A 12 -0.64 -7.48 9.71
CA GLY A 12 -1.82 -7.79 10.51
C GLY A 12 -2.39 -6.55 11.24
N PRO A 13 -3.02 -6.70 12.43
CA PRO A 13 -3.32 -7.97 13.09
C PRO A 13 -4.37 -8.81 12.35
N ARG A 14 -4.29 -10.12 12.54
CA ARG A 14 -5.34 -11.07 12.15
C ARG A 14 -6.56 -10.94 13.07
N ALA A 15 -7.65 -11.66 12.76
CA ALA A 15 -8.86 -11.66 13.58
C ALA A 15 -8.66 -12.15 15.02
N ASP A 16 -7.66 -13.00 15.23
CA ASP A 16 -7.25 -13.51 16.53
C ASP A 16 -6.30 -12.57 17.30
N GLY A 17 -5.98 -11.41 16.73
CA GLY A 17 -5.05 -10.43 17.27
C GLY A 17 -3.58 -10.77 17.05
N TRP A 18 -3.27 -11.88 16.38
CA TRP A 18 -1.90 -12.30 16.11
C TRP A 18 -1.32 -11.52 14.93
N LEU A 19 -0.01 -11.28 14.99
CA LEU A 19 0.75 -10.68 13.91
C LEU A 19 1.38 -11.78 13.03
N VAL A 20 1.55 -11.47 11.77
CA VAL A 20 2.31 -12.27 10.82
C VAL A 20 3.65 -11.59 10.59
N VAL A 21 4.74 -12.30 10.79
CA VAL A 21 6.09 -11.73 10.71
C VAL A 21 6.91 -12.51 9.69
N MET A 22 7.60 -11.79 8.82
CA MET A 22 8.56 -12.34 7.87
C MET A 22 9.96 -12.38 8.50
N GLY A 23 10.58 -13.54 8.51
CA GLY A 23 11.97 -13.71 8.96
C GLY A 23 12.69 -14.81 8.22
N THR A 24 13.85 -14.53 7.64
CA THR A 24 14.71 -15.47 6.87
C THR A 24 13.92 -16.32 5.87
N GLY A 25 13.05 -15.66 5.07
CA GLY A 25 12.22 -16.33 4.06
C GLY A 25 11.16 -17.27 4.60
N LYS A 26 10.78 -17.15 5.88
CA LYS A 26 9.73 -17.92 6.55
C LYS A 26 8.73 -16.99 7.23
N LEU A 27 7.51 -17.44 7.36
CA LEU A 27 6.50 -16.76 8.14
C LEU A 27 6.43 -17.27 9.56
N TRP A 28 6.15 -16.34 10.47
CA TRP A 28 5.94 -16.58 11.90
C TRP A 28 4.62 -15.96 12.34
N LEU A 29 4.04 -16.51 13.38
CA LEU A 29 2.94 -15.89 14.12
C LEU A 29 3.48 -15.37 15.45
N VAL A 30 3.13 -14.12 15.78
CA VAL A 30 3.43 -13.56 17.10
C VAL A 30 2.10 -13.27 17.79
N ASP A 31 1.91 -13.86 18.94
CA ASP A 31 0.70 -13.69 19.75
C ASP A 31 0.68 -12.29 20.44
N PRO A 32 -0.47 -11.86 21.00
CA PRO A 32 -0.56 -10.59 21.72
C PRO A 32 0.35 -10.49 22.96
N LEU A 33 0.90 -11.59 23.45
CA LEU A 33 1.85 -11.62 24.55
C LEU A 33 3.31 -11.57 24.08
N GLY A 34 3.53 -11.60 22.76
CA GLY A 34 4.86 -11.52 22.14
C GLY A 34 5.56 -12.86 21.97
N ALA A 35 4.87 -14.01 22.13
CA ALA A 35 5.45 -15.31 21.84
C ALA A 35 5.38 -15.61 20.33
N ALA A 36 6.53 -16.01 19.75
CA ALA A 36 6.62 -16.35 18.34
C ALA A 36 6.51 -17.87 18.13
N THR A 37 5.68 -18.26 17.16
CA THR A 37 5.54 -19.63 16.67
C THR A 37 5.64 -19.68 15.15
N PRO A 38 6.13 -20.76 14.53
CA PRO A 38 6.11 -20.89 13.07
C PRO A 38 4.69 -20.75 12.52
N TYR A 39 4.54 -20.04 11.39
CA TYR A 39 3.28 -20.01 10.67
C TYR A 39 2.89 -21.43 10.23
N PRO A 40 1.60 -21.80 10.22
CA PRO A 40 1.16 -23.09 9.71
C PRO A 40 1.65 -23.37 8.29
N GLY A 41 1.77 -24.65 7.93
CA GLY A 41 2.15 -25.08 6.57
C GLY A 41 3.64 -25.00 6.30
N THR A 42 3.98 -24.92 5.02
CA THR A 42 5.35 -25.06 4.52
C THR A 42 5.85 -23.84 3.74
N TYR A 43 5.30 -22.64 4.01
CA TYR A 43 5.82 -21.45 3.35
C TYR A 43 7.30 -21.30 3.59
N GLY A 44 8.05 -21.18 2.51
CA GLY A 44 9.46 -20.90 2.52
C GLY A 44 9.85 -20.28 1.19
N ASP A 45 10.63 -19.25 1.25
CA ASP A 45 11.25 -18.60 0.10
C ASP A 45 12.66 -18.18 0.54
N ALA A 46 13.66 -18.96 0.13
CA ALA A 46 15.05 -18.68 0.49
C ALA A 46 15.52 -17.46 -0.29
N THR A 47 15.49 -16.32 0.36
CA THR A 47 15.98 -15.06 -0.19
C THR A 47 16.84 -14.33 0.84
N THR A 48 17.85 -13.61 0.39
CA THR A 48 18.59 -12.64 1.19
C THR A 48 18.03 -11.22 1.03
N ALA A 49 17.05 -11.05 0.14
CA ALA A 49 16.34 -9.80 -0.08
C ALA A 49 15.22 -9.60 0.96
N GLU A 50 14.50 -8.52 0.85
CA GLU A 50 13.47 -8.05 1.77
C GLU A 50 12.06 -8.38 1.25
N PRO A 51 11.53 -9.60 1.49
CA PRO A 51 10.20 -9.98 1.02
C PRO A 51 9.13 -9.40 1.95
N TYR A 52 8.76 -8.15 1.73
CA TYR A 52 7.67 -7.50 2.47
C TYR A 52 6.34 -8.22 2.25
N LEU A 53 5.46 -8.08 3.23
CA LEU A 53 4.15 -8.74 3.24
C LEU A 53 3.01 -7.78 3.59
N THR A 54 1.79 -8.15 3.20
CA THR A 54 0.58 -7.55 3.75
C THR A 54 -0.42 -8.63 4.10
N VAL A 55 -1.24 -8.38 5.11
CA VAL A 55 -2.31 -9.29 5.55
C VAL A 55 -3.65 -8.68 5.17
N VAL A 56 -4.53 -9.46 4.54
CA VAL A 56 -5.89 -8.99 4.22
C VAL A 56 -6.62 -8.63 5.51
N PRO A 57 -7.04 -7.37 5.68
CA PRO A 57 -7.58 -6.86 6.92
C PRO A 57 -8.98 -7.40 7.22
N GLN A 58 -9.47 -7.16 8.45
CA GLN A 58 -10.79 -7.57 8.92
C GLN A 58 -11.90 -6.62 8.42
N LEU A 59 -11.88 -6.26 7.14
CA LEU A 59 -12.90 -5.44 6.50
C LEU A 59 -14.19 -6.24 6.20
N PRO A 60 -15.36 -5.59 6.03
CA PRO A 60 -16.57 -6.24 5.60
C PRO A 60 -16.37 -7.00 4.27
N HIS A 61 -16.99 -8.18 4.14
CA HIS A 61 -16.88 -9.00 2.94
C HIS A 61 -17.28 -8.26 1.66
N ALA A 62 -18.28 -7.39 1.75
CA ALA A 62 -18.77 -6.63 0.61
C ALA A 62 -17.71 -5.71 -0.02
N VAL A 63 -16.79 -5.14 0.77
CA VAL A 63 -15.71 -4.29 0.24
C VAL A 63 -14.51 -5.11 -0.26
N LEU A 64 -14.35 -6.33 0.25
CA LEU A 64 -13.30 -7.26 -0.20
C LEU A 64 -13.69 -7.99 -1.50
N THR A 65 -14.94 -7.84 -1.96
CA THR A 65 -15.46 -8.48 -3.17
C THR A 65 -15.40 -7.49 -4.34
N SER A 66 -14.72 -7.87 -5.40
CA SER A 66 -14.66 -7.08 -6.62
C SER A 66 -15.90 -7.27 -7.49
N SER A 67 -16.12 -6.33 -8.42
CA SER A 67 -17.15 -6.46 -9.47
C SER A 67 -16.89 -7.64 -10.40
N ALA A 68 -15.70 -8.20 -10.43
CA ALA A 68 -15.34 -9.42 -11.19
C ALA A 68 -15.78 -10.72 -10.49
N GLY A 69 -16.41 -10.63 -9.31
CA GLY A 69 -16.97 -11.78 -8.59
C GLY A 69 -15.97 -12.58 -7.78
N CYS A 70 -14.73 -12.09 -7.60
CA CYS A 70 -13.76 -12.64 -6.65
C CYS A 70 -13.78 -11.87 -5.34
N SER A 71 -13.24 -12.47 -4.28
CA SER A 71 -13.07 -11.81 -2.97
C SER A 71 -11.71 -12.14 -2.37
N PHE A 72 -11.08 -11.14 -1.78
CA PHE A 72 -9.96 -11.38 -0.88
C PHE A 72 -10.46 -12.11 0.37
N GLN A 73 -9.69 -13.08 0.84
CA GLN A 73 -10.02 -13.80 2.08
C GLN A 73 -9.33 -13.12 3.26
N ARG A 74 -10.09 -12.78 4.31
CA ARG A 74 -9.54 -12.16 5.52
C ARG A 74 -8.46 -13.02 6.14
N GLY A 75 -7.35 -12.43 6.48
CA GLY A 75 -6.22 -13.12 7.09
C GLY A 75 -5.30 -13.85 6.11
N ASP A 76 -5.61 -13.88 4.80
CA ASP A 76 -4.63 -14.28 3.81
C ASP A 76 -3.43 -13.33 3.82
N VAL A 77 -2.26 -13.87 3.57
CA VAL A 77 -1.00 -13.13 3.54
C VAL A 77 -0.53 -13.06 2.09
N TYR A 78 -0.24 -11.87 1.63
CA TYR A 78 0.43 -11.63 0.35
C TYR A 78 1.86 -11.23 0.60
N VAL A 79 2.79 -11.92 -0.05
CA VAL A 79 4.24 -11.75 0.14
C VAL A 79 4.87 -11.44 -1.21
N LEU A 80 5.77 -10.46 -1.25
CA LEU A 80 6.57 -10.19 -2.43
C LEU A 80 7.38 -11.42 -2.84
N ARG A 81 7.30 -11.80 -4.11
CA ARG A 81 8.14 -12.84 -4.73
C ARG A 81 9.27 -12.15 -5.48
N LEU A 82 10.46 -12.15 -4.88
CA LEU A 82 11.62 -11.38 -5.34
C LEU A 82 12.54 -12.14 -6.32
N HIS A 83 12.13 -13.34 -6.74
CA HIS A 83 12.77 -14.12 -7.81
C HIS A 83 11.85 -14.24 -9.03
N ALA A 84 12.43 -14.47 -10.18
CA ALA A 84 11.69 -14.56 -11.44
C ALA A 84 10.68 -15.73 -11.48
N PRO A 85 9.46 -15.52 -11.95
CA PRO A 85 8.89 -14.23 -12.33
C PRO A 85 8.55 -13.39 -11.08
N LEU A 86 8.94 -12.11 -11.07
CA LEU A 86 8.61 -11.19 -9.98
C LEU A 86 7.09 -11.09 -9.82
N GLY A 87 6.63 -10.92 -8.57
CA GLY A 87 5.19 -10.85 -8.32
C GLY A 87 4.80 -11.10 -6.87
N LEU A 88 3.65 -11.72 -6.67
CA LEU A 88 3.11 -12.04 -5.35
C LEU A 88 2.91 -13.54 -5.18
N ASN A 89 3.22 -14.02 -3.99
CA ASN A 89 2.70 -15.27 -3.45
C ASN A 89 1.53 -14.95 -2.51
N ARG A 90 0.48 -15.78 -2.54
CA ARG A 90 -0.57 -15.84 -1.53
C ARG A 90 -0.30 -16.99 -0.59
N VAL A 91 -0.44 -16.76 0.69
CA VAL A 91 -0.40 -17.79 1.73
C VAL A 91 -1.72 -17.74 2.49
N ASP A 92 -2.46 -18.82 2.48
CA ASP A 92 -3.76 -18.88 3.16
C ASP A 92 -3.59 -19.11 4.68
N ALA A 93 -4.72 -19.13 5.40
CA ALA A 93 -4.72 -19.34 6.85
C ALA A 93 -4.15 -20.70 7.28
N GLN A 94 -4.10 -21.69 6.38
CA GLN A 94 -3.49 -23.00 6.59
C GLN A 94 -2.01 -23.05 6.20
N GLY A 95 -1.47 -21.93 5.69
CA GLY A 95 -0.08 -21.80 5.27
C GLY A 95 0.21 -22.39 3.89
N GLN A 96 -0.83 -22.64 3.07
CA GLN A 96 -0.65 -23.12 1.71
C GLN A 96 -0.22 -21.97 0.81
N LYS A 97 0.99 -22.09 0.24
CA LYS A 97 1.53 -21.11 -0.72
C LYS A 97 1.01 -21.38 -2.12
N SER A 98 0.59 -20.32 -2.80
CA SER A 98 0.28 -20.32 -4.23
C SER A 98 0.86 -19.07 -4.90
N ALA A 99 1.29 -19.18 -6.17
CA ALA A 99 1.59 -18.00 -6.97
C ALA A 99 0.27 -17.25 -7.23
N PHE A 100 0.27 -15.93 -6.99
CA PHE A 100 -0.95 -15.13 -7.08
C PHE A 100 -0.96 -14.21 -8.29
N ALA A 101 0.07 -13.37 -8.44
CA ALA A 101 0.19 -12.44 -9.55
C ALA A 101 1.64 -12.36 -10.02
N ASN A 102 1.85 -12.08 -11.30
CA ASN A 102 3.14 -11.69 -11.86
C ASN A 102 3.11 -10.19 -12.14
N ILE A 103 4.18 -9.47 -11.77
CA ILE A 103 4.33 -8.05 -12.01
C ILE A 103 5.42 -7.86 -13.06
N PRO A 104 5.03 -7.65 -14.32
CA PRO A 104 6.00 -7.49 -15.41
C PRO A 104 6.60 -6.07 -15.44
N ASN A 105 7.70 -5.93 -16.17
CA ASN A 105 8.34 -4.65 -16.48
C ASN A 105 8.97 -3.91 -15.29
N VAL A 106 9.18 -4.59 -14.19
CA VAL A 106 9.99 -4.13 -13.06
C VAL A 106 11.24 -5.00 -12.90
N THR A 107 12.30 -4.45 -12.37
CA THR A 107 13.58 -5.17 -12.14
C THR A 107 13.72 -5.67 -10.70
N ASN A 108 12.96 -5.08 -9.79
CA ASN A 108 12.86 -5.47 -8.39
C ASN A 108 11.48 -5.05 -7.86
N LEU A 109 11.03 -5.66 -6.76
CA LEU A 109 9.85 -5.23 -6.00
C LEU A 109 10.33 -4.65 -4.67
N THR A 110 9.77 -3.51 -4.28
CA THR A 110 10.32 -2.67 -3.21
C THR A 110 9.32 -2.35 -2.10
N GLY A 111 8.06 -2.73 -2.22
CA GLY A 111 7.06 -2.49 -1.18
C GLY A 111 5.70 -3.10 -1.51
N ILE A 112 4.88 -3.29 -0.49
CA ILE A 112 3.53 -3.85 -0.60
C ILE A 112 2.61 -3.21 0.45
N ALA A 113 1.33 -3.00 0.12
CA ALA A 113 0.30 -2.60 1.06
C ALA A 113 -1.06 -3.18 0.66
N PHE A 114 -2.02 -3.23 1.59
CA PHE A 114 -3.42 -3.43 1.26
C PHE A 114 -4.17 -2.10 1.37
N ASP A 115 -4.94 -1.73 0.35
CA ASP A 115 -5.79 -0.53 0.40
C ASP A 115 -6.97 -0.76 1.34
N THR A 116 -6.84 -0.30 2.58
CA THR A 116 -7.86 -0.42 3.61
C THR A 116 -8.97 0.64 3.50
N GLY A 117 -8.66 1.76 2.84
CA GLY A 117 -9.55 2.92 2.70
C GLY A 117 -10.41 2.91 1.45
N GLY A 118 -10.12 2.04 0.47
CA GLY A 118 -10.87 1.90 -0.79
C GLY A 118 -10.49 2.91 -1.86
N ALA A 119 -9.51 3.78 -1.62
CA ALA A 119 -9.06 4.78 -2.61
C ALA A 119 -8.50 4.14 -3.89
N PHE A 120 -7.94 2.94 -3.76
CA PHE A 120 -7.46 2.12 -4.86
C PHE A 120 -8.38 0.91 -5.13
N GLY A 121 -9.60 0.91 -4.62
CA GLY A 121 -10.61 -0.14 -4.82
C GLY A 121 -10.38 -1.39 -3.98
N TYR A 122 -9.86 -1.26 -2.75
CA TYR A 122 -9.58 -2.37 -1.81
C TYR A 122 -8.69 -3.45 -2.43
N ARG A 123 -7.59 -3.03 -3.06
CA ARG A 123 -6.65 -3.91 -3.75
C ARG A 123 -5.32 -4.00 -3.03
N VAL A 124 -4.54 -5.01 -3.35
CA VAL A 124 -3.12 -5.07 -2.97
C VAL A 124 -2.35 -4.09 -3.85
N LEU A 125 -1.56 -3.23 -3.24
CA LEU A 125 -0.68 -2.26 -3.90
C LEU A 125 0.75 -2.76 -3.80
N VAL A 126 1.50 -2.64 -4.89
CA VAL A 126 2.91 -3.06 -4.94
C VAL A 126 3.72 -1.98 -5.62
N THR A 127 4.89 -1.72 -5.09
CA THR A 127 5.91 -0.87 -5.73
C THR A 127 7.05 -1.73 -6.27
N GLY A 128 7.70 -1.24 -7.32
CA GLY A 128 8.86 -1.90 -7.88
C GLY A 128 9.67 -0.96 -8.77
N THR A 129 10.94 -1.26 -8.95
CA THR A 129 11.87 -0.46 -9.74
C THR A 129 11.52 -0.54 -11.23
N ALA A 130 11.11 0.60 -11.81
CA ALA A 130 10.74 0.73 -13.22
C ALA A 130 11.88 1.22 -14.12
N GLY A 131 13.08 1.40 -13.57
CA GLY A 131 14.25 1.96 -14.24
C GLY A 131 14.35 3.48 -14.12
N ALA A 132 15.53 4.02 -14.46
CA ALA A 132 15.84 5.46 -14.43
C ALA A 132 15.52 6.18 -13.09
N GLY A 133 15.66 5.49 -11.95
CA GLY A 133 15.38 6.05 -10.64
C GLY A 133 13.89 6.35 -10.43
N LYS A 134 13.01 5.52 -10.99
CA LYS A 134 11.55 5.61 -10.86
C LYS A 134 10.98 4.30 -10.37
N SER A 135 9.85 4.41 -9.67
CA SER A 135 9.06 3.25 -9.25
C SER A 135 7.79 3.12 -10.10
N GLU A 136 7.45 1.87 -10.42
CA GLU A 136 6.11 1.48 -10.82
C GLU A 136 5.26 1.28 -9.55
N VAL A 137 4.02 1.74 -9.58
CA VAL A 137 2.98 1.38 -8.62
C VAL A 137 1.92 0.60 -9.35
N ALA A 138 1.64 -0.60 -8.88
CA ALA A 138 0.62 -1.48 -9.42
C ALA A 138 -0.43 -1.81 -8.35
N ALA A 139 -1.68 -1.94 -8.77
CA ALA A 139 -2.79 -2.41 -7.94
C ALA A 139 -3.28 -3.76 -8.45
N ILE A 140 -3.37 -4.75 -7.56
CA ILE A 140 -3.69 -6.14 -7.87
C ILE A 140 -5.05 -6.47 -7.24
N ASP A 141 -6.00 -6.94 -8.04
CA ASP A 141 -7.32 -7.36 -7.56
C ASP A 141 -7.31 -8.78 -6.98
N CYS A 142 -8.45 -9.20 -6.44
CA CYS A 142 -8.61 -10.52 -5.83
C CYS A 142 -8.50 -11.70 -6.83
N ALA A 143 -8.54 -11.45 -8.13
CA ALA A 143 -8.28 -12.46 -9.17
C ALA A 143 -6.79 -12.51 -9.57
N GLY A 144 -5.93 -11.65 -9.01
CA GLY A 144 -4.53 -11.53 -9.41
C GLY A 144 -4.31 -10.67 -10.65
N THR A 145 -5.33 -9.92 -11.10
CA THR A 145 -5.20 -9.01 -12.24
C THR A 145 -4.42 -7.76 -11.83
N VAL A 146 -3.34 -7.49 -12.55
CA VAL A 146 -2.45 -6.35 -12.30
C VAL A 146 -2.89 -5.14 -13.13
N SER A 147 -3.11 -4.02 -12.46
CA SER A 147 -3.40 -2.72 -13.07
C SER A 147 -2.31 -1.73 -12.68
N VAL A 148 -1.55 -1.24 -13.64
CA VAL A 148 -0.51 -0.24 -13.37
C VAL A 148 -1.15 1.12 -13.12
N ILE A 149 -0.86 1.71 -11.97
CA ILE A 149 -1.28 3.06 -11.59
C ILE A 149 -0.33 4.10 -12.21
N THR A 150 0.98 3.90 -12.05
CA THR A 150 2.01 4.77 -12.63
C THR A 150 3.34 4.02 -12.80
N ARG A 151 4.20 4.52 -13.70
CA ARG A 151 5.61 4.09 -13.86
C ARG A 151 6.61 5.22 -13.61
N SER A 152 6.13 6.33 -13.08
CA SER A 152 6.93 7.54 -12.92
C SER A 152 6.92 8.07 -11.48
N ALA A 153 6.50 7.24 -10.52
CA ALA A 153 6.60 7.59 -9.11
C ALA A 153 8.08 7.84 -8.74
N PRO A 154 8.36 8.66 -7.73
CA PRO A 154 9.69 8.71 -7.11
C PRO A 154 10.17 7.32 -6.73
N THR A 155 11.48 7.14 -6.57
CA THR A 155 12.01 5.92 -5.96
C THR A 155 11.44 5.80 -4.56
N VAL A 156 10.84 4.64 -4.26
CA VAL A 156 10.26 4.35 -2.94
C VAL A 156 10.52 2.90 -2.59
N GLU A 157 10.70 2.63 -1.31
CA GLU A 157 11.02 1.32 -0.76
C GLU A 157 10.40 1.17 0.62
N GLY A 158 10.28 -0.06 1.10
CA GLY A 158 9.89 -0.41 2.46
C GLY A 158 8.40 -0.49 2.71
N GLY A 159 8.01 -0.20 3.93
CA GLY A 159 6.62 -0.19 4.35
C GLY A 159 5.79 0.85 3.62
N LEU A 160 4.63 0.45 3.16
CA LEU A 160 3.67 1.30 2.45
C LEU A 160 2.34 1.29 3.18
N GLU A 161 1.62 2.42 3.18
CA GLU A 161 0.25 2.43 3.71
C GLU A 161 -0.63 3.47 3.00
N VAL A 162 -1.94 3.18 2.87
CA VAL A 162 -2.89 4.14 2.31
C VAL A 162 -3.37 5.08 3.41
N ALA A 163 -3.19 6.38 3.18
CA ALA A 163 -3.50 7.42 4.14
C ALA A 163 -4.98 7.44 4.52
N PRO A 164 -5.31 7.49 5.83
CA PRO A 164 -6.67 7.59 6.31
C PRO A 164 -7.29 8.95 5.96
N PRO A 165 -8.64 9.08 6.03
CA PRO A 165 -9.32 10.35 5.77
C PRO A 165 -8.85 11.52 6.65
N SER A 166 -8.30 11.23 7.83
CA SER A 166 -7.76 12.21 8.78
C SER A 166 -6.42 12.82 8.35
N PHE A 167 -5.73 12.25 7.35
CA PHE A 167 -4.40 12.72 6.92
C PHE A 167 -4.47 13.92 5.93
N GLY A 168 -5.42 14.78 6.11
CA GLY A 168 -5.54 16.08 5.45
C GLY A 168 -5.45 16.05 3.94
N ALA A 169 -4.56 16.86 3.37
CA ALA A 169 -4.40 17.02 1.91
C ALA A 169 -3.89 15.74 1.19
N PHE A 170 -3.49 14.72 1.91
CA PHE A 170 -2.96 13.46 1.40
C PHE A 170 -3.88 12.27 1.67
N ALA A 171 -5.07 12.50 2.23
CA ALA A 171 -6.05 11.44 2.46
C ALA A 171 -6.30 10.60 1.20
N GLY A 172 -6.34 9.28 1.35
CA GLY A 172 -6.58 8.33 0.27
C GLY A 172 -5.42 8.13 -0.71
N THR A 173 -4.23 8.68 -0.44
CA THR A 173 -3.04 8.40 -1.26
C THR A 173 -2.21 7.27 -0.64
N LEU A 174 -1.44 6.56 -1.45
CA LEU A 174 -0.42 5.63 -0.98
C LEU A 174 0.76 6.44 -0.46
N ILE A 175 1.10 6.26 0.81
CA ILE A 175 2.27 6.87 1.44
C ILE A 175 3.43 5.88 1.35
N ALA A 176 4.56 6.40 0.88
CA ALA A 176 5.75 5.61 0.61
C ALA A 176 7.01 6.38 0.96
N PRO A 177 7.93 5.81 1.74
CA PRO A 177 9.22 6.41 2.05
C PRO A 177 10.21 6.25 0.89
N ASP A 178 11.22 7.12 0.86
CA ASP A 178 12.37 7.03 -0.02
C ASP A 178 13.63 7.16 0.84
N GLU A 179 14.25 6.05 1.13
CA GLU A 179 15.44 5.98 1.98
C GLU A 179 16.61 6.81 1.42
N LEU A 180 16.77 6.84 0.08
CA LEU A 180 17.88 7.53 -0.57
C LEU A 180 17.81 9.05 -0.43
N SER A 181 16.60 9.62 -0.52
CA SER A 181 16.40 11.06 -0.39
C SER A 181 16.00 11.49 1.01
N GLY A 182 15.49 10.58 1.84
CA GLY A 182 14.90 10.86 3.15
C GLY A 182 13.54 11.55 3.08
N ASN A 183 12.88 11.52 1.92
CA ASN A 183 11.55 12.08 1.72
C ASN A 183 10.48 11.02 1.92
N ILE A 184 9.28 11.48 2.25
CA ILE A 184 8.05 10.68 2.24
C ILE A 184 7.17 11.21 1.12
N TYR A 185 6.67 10.31 0.28
CA TYR A 185 5.85 10.65 -0.87
C TYR A 185 4.42 10.14 -0.71
N ALA A 186 3.50 10.85 -1.35
CA ALA A 186 2.11 10.46 -1.54
C ALA A 186 1.85 10.20 -3.02
N ILE A 187 1.29 9.05 -3.35
CA ILE A 187 1.00 8.62 -4.72
C ILE A 187 -0.51 8.39 -4.83
N GLY A 188 -1.17 9.16 -5.69
CA GLY A 188 -2.60 9.08 -5.90
C GLY A 188 -3.02 7.90 -6.78
N ALA A 189 -4.28 7.50 -6.69
CA ALA A 189 -4.87 6.49 -7.58
C ALA A 189 -4.92 6.95 -9.06
N ASP A 190 -4.77 8.24 -9.30
CA ASP A 190 -4.62 8.84 -10.63
C ASP A 190 -3.17 8.82 -11.17
N GLY A 191 -2.23 8.26 -10.39
CA GLY A 191 -0.82 8.15 -10.72
C GLY A 191 0.01 9.41 -10.44
N THR A 192 -0.58 10.48 -9.92
CA THR A 192 0.17 11.68 -9.52
C THR A 192 0.97 11.40 -8.24
N SER A 193 2.13 12.05 -8.11
CA SER A 193 2.98 11.93 -6.94
C SER A 193 3.31 13.30 -6.37
N ARG A 194 3.30 13.44 -5.04
CA ARG A 194 3.64 14.67 -4.30
C ARG A 194 4.50 14.33 -3.10
N ALA A 195 5.44 15.20 -2.75
CA ALA A 195 6.14 15.11 -1.48
C ALA A 195 5.16 15.43 -0.33
N VAL A 196 5.15 14.59 0.70
CA VAL A 196 4.46 14.83 1.96
C VAL A 196 5.34 15.67 2.87
N ALA A 197 6.56 15.18 3.10
CA ALA A 197 7.54 15.84 3.95
C ALA A 197 8.96 15.31 3.66
N ALA A 198 9.96 16.10 4.03
CA ALA A 198 11.30 15.58 4.29
C ALA A 198 11.33 15.09 5.73
N SER A 199 11.81 13.88 5.96
CA SER A 199 11.83 13.27 7.30
C SER A 199 12.75 13.98 8.29
N GLY A 200 13.79 14.63 7.80
CA GLY A 200 14.86 15.17 8.64
C GLY A 200 15.77 14.11 9.27
N LEU A 201 15.53 12.83 8.95
CA LEU A 201 16.32 11.68 9.41
C LEU A 201 17.54 11.44 8.51
N PRO A 202 18.50 10.62 8.95
CA PRO A 202 19.55 10.11 8.06
C PRO A 202 18.95 9.56 6.78
N LYS A 203 19.72 9.61 5.70
CA LYS A 203 19.30 9.17 4.37
C LYS A 203 20.44 8.46 3.65
N GLY A 204 20.08 7.55 2.80
CA GLY A 204 21.00 6.71 2.05
C GLY A 204 20.60 5.25 2.19
N SER A 205 21.14 4.40 1.34
CA SER A 205 20.91 2.96 1.38
C SER A 205 21.24 2.38 2.76
N ASP A 206 20.38 1.54 3.28
CA ASP A 206 20.48 0.87 4.59
C ASP A 206 20.58 1.83 5.82
N ILE A 207 20.16 3.10 5.69
CA ILE A 207 20.12 4.07 6.81
C ILE A 207 18.96 5.07 6.73
N GLY A 208 18.16 5.02 5.69
CA GLY A 208 17.09 5.97 5.41
C GLY A 208 15.76 5.68 6.13
N VAL A 209 14.74 6.44 5.75
CA VAL A 209 13.35 6.16 6.17
C VAL A 209 12.84 4.94 5.43
N GLU A 210 12.31 3.97 6.17
CA GLU A 210 11.93 2.68 5.60
C GLU A 210 10.54 2.25 6.07
N ALA A 211 10.28 2.23 7.37
CA ALA A 211 9.03 1.75 7.91
C ALA A 211 8.01 2.87 8.08
N VAL A 212 6.76 2.63 7.69
CA VAL A 212 5.64 3.56 7.93
C VAL A 212 4.42 2.85 8.48
N GLY A 213 3.57 3.61 9.19
CA GLY A 213 2.27 3.16 9.68
C GLY A 213 1.44 4.32 10.22
N PHE A 214 0.12 4.29 10.00
CA PHE A 214 -0.80 5.29 10.54
C PHE A 214 -1.34 4.89 11.89
N VAL A 215 -1.35 5.83 12.84
CA VAL A 215 -1.98 5.66 14.14
C VAL A 215 -3.49 5.51 13.97
N PRO A 216 -4.07 4.33 14.28
CA PRO A 216 -5.49 4.10 14.02
C PRO A 216 -6.39 4.81 15.02
N HIS A 217 -7.65 4.99 14.63
CA HIS A 217 -8.68 5.55 15.50
C HIS A 217 -8.92 4.68 16.73
N GLY A 218 -9.07 5.29 17.91
CA GLY A 218 -9.33 4.60 19.16
C GLY A 218 -8.23 3.62 19.57
N TRP A 219 -6.99 3.89 19.18
CA TRP A 219 -5.87 2.98 19.43
C TRP A 219 -5.45 2.94 20.90
N HIS A 220 -5.51 1.73 21.46
CA HIS A 220 -5.06 1.41 22.82
C HIS A 220 -4.30 0.09 22.78
N GLY A 221 -3.01 0.11 22.44
CA GLY A 221 -2.24 -1.12 22.30
C GLY A 221 -0.77 -0.87 22.08
N SER A 222 -0.19 -1.62 21.17
CA SER A 222 1.22 -1.48 20.79
C SER A 222 1.36 -1.33 19.27
N VAL A 223 2.35 -0.56 18.85
CA VAL A 223 2.87 -0.58 17.48
C VAL A 223 4.10 -1.46 17.44
N TYR A 224 4.20 -2.28 16.40
CA TYR A 224 5.30 -3.22 16.19
C TYR A 224 6.01 -2.91 14.88
N TYR A 225 7.33 -3.10 14.84
CA TYR A 225 8.14 -3.03 13.63
C TYR A 225 9.38 -3.94 13.75
N ALA A 226 9.90 -4.35 12.61
CA ALA A 226 11.07 -5.22 12.54
C ALA A 226 12.35 -4.46 12.88
N ASP A 227 13.26 -5.09 13.61
CA ASP A 227 14.63 -4.64 13.86
C ASP A 227 15.59 -5.69 13.26
N ARG A 228 15.86 -5.53 11.98
CA ARG A 228 16.60 -6.49 11.16
C ARG A 228 18.08 -6.49 11.46
N VAL A 229 18.68 -7.68 11.51
CA VAL A 229 20.14 -7.78 11.55
C VAL A 229 20.75 -7.55 10.19
N THR A 230 21.40 -6.40 10.00
CA THR A 230 22.14 -6.03 8.80
C THR A 230 23.63 -5.93 9.11
N LYS A 231 24.34 -6.99 8.72
CA LYS A 231 25.75 -7.16 9.09
C LYS A 231 26.65 -6.13 8.42
N GLY A 232 27.41 -5.39 9.20
CA GLY A 232 28.32 -4.35 8.69
C GLY A 232 27.71 -2.96 8.66
N ASN A 233 26.41 -2.81 8.90
CA ASN A 233 25.75 -1.53 9.04
C ASN A 233 26.15 -0.87 10.37
N PRO A 234 26.26 0.48 10.45
CA PRO A 234 26.45 1.21 11.72
C PRO A 234 25.32 0.94 12.72
N HIS A 235 24.13 0.60 12.25
CA HIS A 235 22.94 0.21 12.99
C HIS A 235 22.58 -1.24 12.65
N PRO A 236 23.32 -2.22 13.19
CA PRO A 236 23.24 -3.61 12.71
C PRO A 236 21.96 -4.35 13.08
N GLY A 237 21.05 -3.77 13.84
CA GLY A 237 19.85 -4.43 14.31
C GLY A 237 20.08 -5.58 15.30
N THR A 238 19.00 -6.21 15.76
CA THR A 238 19.05 -7.27 16.78
C THR A 238 18.21 -8.50 16.49
N ASP A 239 17.52 -8.58 15.35
CA ASP A 239 16.53 -9.61 15.00
C ASP A 239 15.37 -9.69 16.00
N ASN A 240 14.93 -8.57 16.51
CA ASN A 240 13.77 -8.48 17.39
C ASN A 240 12.59 -7.80 16.67
N LEU A 241 11.37 -8.22 16.99
CA LEU A 241 10.19 -7.42 16.74
C LEU A 241 10.10 -6.39 17.87
N LEU A 242 10.36 -5.11 17.55
CA LEU A 242 10.27 -4.01 18.52
C LEU A 242 8.82 -3.63 18.76
N ALA A 243 8.53 -3.08 19.95
CA ALA A 243 7.19 -2.64 20.31
C ALA A 243 7.24 -1.35 21.13
N LEU A 244 6.29 -0.43 20.84
CA LEU A 244 6.02 0.78 21.61
C LEU A 244 4.55 0.81 21.98
N THR A 245 4.24 1.24 23.21
CA THR A 245 2.84 1.30 23.69
C THR A 245 2.18 2.62 23.32
N SER A 246 0.83 2.60 23.19
CA SER A 246 0.02 3.80 22.98
C SER A 246 0.29 4.86 24.03
N ASP A 247 0.40 4.47 25.31
CA ASP A 247 0.62 5.43 26.40
C ASP A 247 1.97 6.13 26.25
N SER A 248 3.04 5.39 25.86
CA SER A 248 4.35 6.00 25.64
C SER A 248 4.36 6.98 24.49
N LEU A 249 3.67 6.67 23.40
CA LEU A 249 3.60 7.54 22.22
C LEU A 249 2.67 8.75 22.44
N ALA A 250 1.54 8.56 23.13
CA ALA A 250 0.67 9.66 23.52
C ALA A 250 1.39 10.67 24.44
N GLY A 251 2.24 10.18 25.35
CA GLY A 251 3.11 11.02 26.18
C GLY A 251 4.13 11.84 25.38
N LEU A 252 4.41 11.46 24.13
CA LEU A 252 5.28 12.17 23.18
C LEU A 252 4.48 13.06 22.20
N GLY A 253 3.15 13.13 22.34
CA GLY A 253 2.28 13.99 21.55
C GLY A 253 1.71 13.34 20.27
N VAL A 254 1.95 12.06 20.05
CA VAL A 254 1.38 11.30 18.91
C VAL A 254 -0.13 11.19 19.06
N GLN A 255 -0.85 11.38 17.96
CA GLN A 255 -2.32 11.39 17.90
C GLN A 255 -2.84 10.44 16.81
N GLU A 256 -4.13 10.11 16.88
CA GLU A 256 -4.82 9.38 15.84
C GLU A 256 -4.70 10.06 14.47
N GLY A 257 -4.45 9.27 13.44
CA GLY A 257 -4.28 9.74 12.07
C GLY A 257 -2.89 10.29 11.76
N ASP A 258 -1.99 10.40 12.74
CA ASP A 258 -0.59 10.73 12.48
C ASP A 258 0.09 9.56 11.76
N LEU A 259 1.04 9.87 10.90
CA LEU A 259 1.94 8.90 10.28
C LEU A 259 3.19 8.76 11.16
N LEU A 260 3.45 7.55 11.62
CA LEU A 260 4.75 7.24 12.19
C LEU A 260 5.67 6.71 11.08
N SER A 261 6.93 7.11 11.13
CA SER A 261 7.96 6.55 10.25
C SER A 261 9.22 6.25 11.05
N ALA A 262 9.79 5.06 10.82
CA ALA A 262 11.07 4.64 11.39
C ALA A 262 12.15 4.64 10.31
N THR A 263 13.41 4.68 10.77
CA THR A 263 14.59 4.60 9.90
C THR A 263 15.39 3.33 10.20
N GLU A 264 16.08 2.84 9.20
CA GLU A 264 17.16 1.86 9.36
C GLU A 264 18.37 2.45 10.10
N GLY A 265 18.47 3.78 10.15
CA GLY A 265 19.56 4.54 10.77
C GLY A 265 19.43 4.74 12.26
N GLY A 266 18.96 3.75 13.06
CA GLY A 266 19.09 3.78 14.49
C GLY A 266 17.81 3.90 15.32
N ALA A 267 16.73 3.26 14.95
CA ALA A 267 15.43 3.24 15.66
C ALA A 267 14.85 4.62 15.97
N THR A 268 15.26 5.63 15.22
CA THR A 268 14.66 6.94 15.29
C THR A 268 13.28 6.91 14.66
N LEU A 269 12.28 7.38 15.42
CA LEU A 269 10.92 7.56 14.91
C LEU A 269 10.62 9.04 14.76
N ILE A 270 9.87 9.35 13.72
CA ILE A 270 9.23 10.65 13.55
C ILE A 270 7.71 10.48 13.54
N ASP A 271 7.04 11.53 13.98
CA ASP A 271 5.61 11.76 13.83
C ASP A 271 5.39 12.79 12.72
N VAL A 272 4.56 12.44 11.74
CA VAL A 272 4.16 13.32 10.64
C VAL A 272 2.68 13.58 10.73
N ARG A 273 2.31 14.79 11.05
CA ARG A 273 0.91 15.23 11.16
C ARG A 273 0.57 16.15 10.01
N CYS A 274 -0.45 15.80 9.25
CA CYS A 274 -0.90 16.57 8.08
C CYS A 274 -2.33 17.10 8.25
N THR A 275 -2.52 18.37 7.91
CA THR A 275 -3.81 19.00 7.68
C THR A 275 -3.81 19.61 6.27
N THR A 276 -3.69 20.92 6.11
CA THR A 276 -3.38 21.59 4.84
C THR A 276 -1.88 21.51 4.52
N THR A 277 -1.06 21.48 5.54
CA THR A 277 0.40 21.29 5.49
C THR A 277 0.80 20.21 6.48
N CYS A 278 1.97 19.62 6.29
CA CYS A 278 2.49 18.63 7.21
C CYS A 278 3.55 19.23 8.12
N THR A 279 3.57 18.76 9.37
CA THR A 279 4.63 19.01 10.34
C THR A 279 5.33 17.67 10.63
N VAL A 280 6.63 17.72 10.83
CA VAL A 280 7.46 16.57 11.19
C VAL A 280 8.11 16.85 12.54
N GLN A 281 7.95 15.91 13.47
CA GLN A 281 8.62 16.02 14.76
C GLN A 281 9.30 14.70 15.11
N PRO A 282 10.56 14.72 15.56
CA PRO A 282 11.20 13.55 16.12
C PRO A 282 10.50 13.18 17.43
N ILE A 283 10.06 11.93 17.57
CA ILE A 283 9.40 11.42 18.77
C ILE A 283 10.28 10.48 19.57
N ILE A 284 11.17 9.75 18.90
CA ILE A 284 12.19 8.92 19.53
C ILE A 284 13.49 9.19 18.79
N THR A 285 14.46 9.74 19.51
CA THR A 285 15.83 9.88 19.04
C THR A 285 16.70 9.00 19.93
N SER A 286 17.04 7.85 19.44
CA SER A 286 17.86 6.91 20.20
C SER A 286 19.14 6.64 19.41
N ALA A 287 20.28 6.71 20.09
CA ALA A 287 21.54 6.20 19.56
C ALA A 287 21.57 4.66 19.55
N THR A 288 20.41 4.01 19.41
CA THR A 288 20.32 2.56 19.38
C THR A 288 20.94 2.01 18.11
N LYS A 289 21.29 0.73 18.15
CA LYS A 289 21.77 -0.01 16.99
C LYS A 289 20.63 -0.64 16.19
N ALA A 290 19.39 -0.22 16.44
CA ALA A 290 18.25 -0.81 15.76
C ALA A 290 18.21 -0.38 14.29
N HIS A 291 17.73 -1.27 13.47
CA HIS A 291 17.60 -1.16 12.02
C HIS A 291 16.15 -1.45 11.67
N GLY A 292 15.35 -0.38 11.55
CA GLY A 292 13.90 -0.49 11.40
C GLY A 292 13.49 -0.78 9.98
N GLU A 293 12.76 -1.88 9.77
CA GLU A 293 12.35 -2.40 8.46
C GLU A 293 10.84 -2.57 8.34
N GLY A 294 10.35 -2.55 7.10
CA GLY A 294 9.01 -2.95 6.72
C GLY A 294 7.90 -2.03 7.23
N HIS A 295 6.84 -2.60 7.79
CA HIS A 295 5.68 -1.85 8.25
C HIS A 295 5.71 -1.56 9.75
N LEU A 296 5.06 -0.46 10.14
CA LEU A 296 4.66 -0.20 11.52
C LEU A 296 3.21 -0.69 11.70
N ILE A 297 3.01 -1.78 12.44
CA ILE A 297 1.69 -2.41 12.60
C ILE A 297 1.14 -2.18 14.00
N PHE A 298 -0.07 -1.68 14.06
CA PHE A 298 -0.78 -1.33 15.28
C PHE A 298 -1.72 -2.47 15.72
N THR A 299 -1.68 -2.82 17.01
CA THR A 299 -2.62 -3.76 17.63
C THR A 299 -3.50 -3.03 18.64
N GLY A 300 -4.68 -3.57 18.96
CA GLY A 300 -5.59 -2.96 19.94
C GLY A 300 -6.35 -1.74 19.41
N ALA A 301 -6.39 -1.55 18.11
CA ALA A 301 -7.26 -0.56 17.49
C ALA A 301 -8.73 -1.00 17.55
N THR A 302 -9.63 -0.05 17.74
CA THR A 302 -11.07 -0.32 17.58
C THR A 302 -11.35 -0.54 16.09
N PRO A 303 -12.04 -1.64 15.70
CA PRO A 303 -12.42 -1.83 14.32
C PRO A 303 -13.23 -0.64 13.81
N ILE A 304 -12.81 -0.02 12.72
CA ILE A 304 -13.59 1.03 12.07
C ILE A 304 -14.77 0.35 11.37
N GLU A 305 -15.99 0.60 11.84
CA GLU A 305 -17.16 0.30 11.01
C GLU A 305 -17.07 1.21 9.77
N PRO A 306 -17.09 0.64 8.55
CA PRO A 306 -17.07 1.47 7.36
C PRO A 306 -18.26 2.42 7.41
N SER A 307 -17.97 3.72 7.29
CA SER A 307 -19.02 4.74 7.17
C SER A 307 -19.95 4.31 6.04
N PRO A 308 -21.26 4.26 6.25
CA PRO A 308 -22.18 3.89 5.19
C PRO A 308 -21.93 4.85 4.02
N SER A 309 -21.55 4.28 2.89
CA SER A 309 -21.40 5.04 1.63
C SER A 309 -22.62 5.94 1.50
N PRO A 310 -22.49 7.23 1.20
CA PRO A 310 -23.65 8.11 1.03
C PRO A 310 -24.55 7.43 0.02
N ARG A 311 -25.67 6.92 0.50
CA ARG A 311 -26.71 6.28 -0.30
C ARG A 311 -27.09 7.33 -1.33
N ALA A 312 -26.79 7.08 -2.60
CA ALA A 312 -27.25 7.96 -3.68
C ALA A 312 -28.71 8.26 -3.37
N SER A 313 -29.02 9.52 -3.08
CA SER A 313 -30.35 9.95 -2.72
C SER A 313 -31.27 9.48 -3.84
N ALA A 314 -32.12 8.52 -3.53
CA ALA A 314 -33.13 8.05 -4.47
C ALA A 314 -33.91 9.28 -4.87
N GLN A 315 -33.73 9.72 -6.09
CA GLN A 315 -34.54 10.80 -6.68
C GLN A 315 -36.01 10.41 -6.52
N PRO A 316 -36.85 11.25 -5.93
CA PRO A 316 -38.24 10.88 -5.74
C PRO A 316 -38.84 10.53 -7.11
N ALA A 317 -39.43 9.33 -7.19
CA ALA A 317 -40.14 8.91 -8.36
C ALA A 317 -41.29 9.90 -8.58
N THR A 318 -41.19 10.78 -9.53
CA THR A 318 -42.27 11.60 -10.01
C THR A 318 -43.27 10.65 -10.67
N SER A 319 -44.42 10.50 -10.06
CA SER A 319 -45.57 9.81 -10.62
C SER A 319 -45.95 10.47 -11.95
N GLY A 320 -45.46 9.89 -13.05
CA GLY A 320 -45.73 10.37 -14.40
C GLY A 320 -47.14 10.01 -14.79
N ARG A 321 -47.85 11.07 -15.11
CA ARG A 321 -49.10 11.06 -15.83
C ARG A 321 -48.87 10.62 -17.25
N THR A 322 -49.59 9.63 -17.71
CA THR A 322 -49.63 9.16 -19.10
C THR A 322 -49.97 10.30 -20.04
N GLY A 323 -49.11 10.56 -21.01
CA GLY A 323 -49.38 11.49 -22.12
C GLY A 323 -48.50 11.08 -23.30
N ASP A 324 -49.17 10.67 -24.39
CA ASP A 324 -48.56 10.29 -25.65
C ASP A 324 -47.59 11.37 -26.18
N ALA A 325 -46.39 10.98 -26.56
CA ALA A 325 -45.47 11.83 -27.29
C ALA A 325 -44.79 11.06 -28.43
N PRO A 326 -44.68 11.65 -29.61
CA PRO A 326 -44.35 10.96 -30.83
C PRO A 326 -42.84 10.70 -31.00
N THR A 327 -42.56 9.56 -31.57
CA THR A 327 -41.25 9.00 -31.95
C THR A 327 -40.60 9.82 -33.10
N VAL A 328 -39.90 10.93 -32.82
CA VAL A 328 -39.25 11.72 -33.91
C VAL A 328 -37.78 12.08 -33.64
N PHE A 329 -37.16 11.80 -32.48
CA PHE A 329 -35.81 12.31 -32.17
C PHE A 329 -34.62 11.34 -32.30
N LEU A 330 -34.78 10.15 -32.87
CA LEU A 330 -33.67 9.19 -32.95
C LEU A 330 -32.92 9.11 -34.29
N VAL A 331 -33.33 9.85 -35.32
CA VAL A 331 -32.71 9.78 -36.67
C VAL A 331 -31.66 10.88 -36.89
N ALA A 332 -31.68 11.98 -36.16
CA ALA A 332 -30.78 13.12 -36.42
C ALA A 332 -29.35 12.92 -35.86
N ALA A 333 -29.13 12.08 -34.85
CA ALA A 333 -27.81 11.92 -34.23
C ALA A 333 -26.88 10.96 -35.01
N VAL A 334 -27.41 10.03 -35.78
CA VAL A 334 -26.59 9.04 -36.54
C VAL A 334 -26.06 9.64 -37.84
N THR A 335 -26.77 10.60 -38.45
CA THR A 335 -26.36 11.23 -39.70
C THR A 335 -25.21 12.22 -39.52
N ALA A 336 -25.13 12.92 -38.39
CA ALA A 336 -24.03 13.87 -38.12
C ALA A 336 -22.68 13.17 -37.91
N GLY A 337 -22.66 12.02 -37.28
CA GLY A 337 -21.45 11.21 -37.04
C GLY A 337 -20.86 10.66 -38.35
N LEU A 338 -21.68 10.20 -39.25
CA LEU A 338 -21.25 9.63 -40.54
C LEU A 338 -20.66 10.70 -41.49
N VAL A 339 -21.18 11.92 -41.51
CA VAL A 339 -20.64 13.03 -42.31
C VAL A 339 -19.23 13.44 -41.84
N VAL A 340 -18.97 13.47 -40.54
CA VAL A 340 -17.64 13.82 -39.99
C VAL A 340 -16.61 12.78 -40.35
N ILE A 341 -16.96 11.48 -40.28
CA ILE A 341 -16.03 10.40 -40.62
C ILE A 341 -15.72 10.40 -42.13
N VAL A 342 -16.70 10.61 -42.99
CA VAL A 342 -16.47 10.66 -44.44
C VAL A 342 -15.61 11.89 -44.82
N LEU A 343 -15.79 13.04 -44.20
CA LEU A 343 -14.96 14.22 -44.45
C LEU A 343 -13.50 13.99 -43.97
N ALA A 344 -13.29 13.36 -42.82
CA ALA A 344 -11.96 13.02 -42.33
C ALA A 344 -11.21 12.05 -43.25
N VAL A 345 -11.88 11.01 -43.74
CA VAL A 345 -11.31 10.05 -44.69
C VAL A 345 -10.95 10.71 -46.03
N LEU A 346 -11.79 11.60 -46.53
CA LEU A 346 -11.52 12.33 -47.79
C LEU A 346 -10.33 13.29 -47.68
N LEU A 347 -10.14 13.93 -46.53
CA LEU A 347 -8.98 14.80 -46.28
C LEU A 347 -7.68 14.00 -46.22
N VAL A 348 -7.67 12.84 -45.54
CA VAL A 348 -6.49 11.95 -45.45
C VAL A 348 -6.12 11.40 -46.84
N LEU A 349 -7.10 10.98 -47.64
CA LEU A 349 -6.87 10.50 -49.01
C LEU A 349 -6.36 11.58 -49.96
N ARG A 350 -6.75 12.83 -49.74
CA ARG A 350 -6.26 13.98 -50.52
C ARG A 350 -4.80 14.30 -50.21
N ASP A 351 -4.39 14.23 -48.92
CA ASP A 351 -3.00 14.46 -48.51
C ASP A 351 -2.07 13.34 -49.00
N LEU A 352 -2.52 12.07 -48.94
CA LEU A 352 -1.73 10.94 -49.48
C LEU A 352 -1.52 11.04 -51.01
N ARG A 353 -2.48 11.61 -51.76
CA ARG A 353 -2.32 11.88 -53.20
C ARG A 353 -1.41 13.05 -53.51
N ALA A 354 -1.29 14.02 -52.61
CA ALA A 354 -0.36 15.15 -52.77
C ALA A 354 1.11 14.73 -52.53
N GLN A 355 1.36 13.79 -51.65
CA GLN A 355 2.70 13.29 -51.33
C GLN A 355 3.24 12.27 -52.34
N GLY A 356 2.41 11.67 -53.19
CA GLY A 356 2.83 10.71 -54.20
C GLY A 356 3.19 11.31 -55.59
N ARG A 357 3.32 12.63 -55.71
CA ARG A 357 3.66 13.36 -56.94
C ARG A 357 4.89 14.26 -56.83
N GLY A 358 5.81 13.93 -55.89
CA GLY A 358 7.12 14.57 -55.78
C GLY A 358 8.24 13.61 -56.19
#